data_c9d7a4cc735433057e9c7b97f60a51aa
#
_entry.id   c9d7a4cc735433057e9c7b97f60a51aa
#
_cell.length_a   1.000
_cell.length_b   1.000
_cell.length_c   1.000
_cell.angle_alpha   90.00
_cell.angle_beta   90.00
_cell.angle_gamma   90.00
#
_symmetry.space_group_name_H-M   'P 1'
#
loop_
_entity.id
_entity.type
_entity.pdbx_description
1 polymer ?
#
loop_
_entity_poly.entity_id
_entity_poly.type
_entity_poly.pdbx_seq_one_letter_code
_entity_poly.pdbx_strand_id
1 'polypeptide(L)'
;MLFRSLLAAEYILDRGNSQVMLCERGIRTFEEHTRFTLPLATVPYLHQKTHLPIVVDPSHGTGKASLVGTMARTAVAAGADGLIVEVHPCPEQAWSDGYQTVTFEAFGAMMDECRRVAEAVGRSM
;
A
#
# COMPACT_ATOMS: atom_id res chain seq x y z
N MET A 1 -1.47 8.79 14.76
CA MET A 1 -1.30 7.37 14.41
C MET A 1 0.15 7.07 14.00
N LEU A 2 0.72 7.85 13.13
CA LEU A 2 2.09 7.71 12.60
C LEU A 2 3.18 7.58 13.69
N PHE A 3 3.14 8.45 14.69
CA PHE A 3 4.10 8.44 15.81
C PHE A 3 4.09 7.10 16.57
N ARG A 4 2.91 6.52 16.80
CA ARG A 4 2.79 5.21 17.48
C ARG A 4 3.37 4.07 16.64
N SER A 5 3.23 4.13 15.31
CA SER A 5 3.78 3.10 14.41
C SER A 5 5.31 3.15 14.38
N LEU A 6 5.91 4.35 14.39
CA LEU A 6 7.36 4.50 14.49
C LEU A 6 7.90 3.96 15.82
N LEU A 7 7.24 4.28 16.95
CA LEU A 7 7.62 3.73 18.26
C LEU A 7 7.48 2.20 18.30
N ALA A 8 6.42 1.64 17.70
CA ALA A 8 6.24 0.18 17.63
C ALA A 8 7.37 -0.47 16.80
N ALA A 9 7.76 0.13 15.69
CA ALA A 9 8.89 -0.33 14.89
C ALA A 9 10.21 -0.27 15.68
N GLU A 10 10.42 0.78 16.46
CA GLU A 10 11.59 0.95 17.32
C GLU A 10 11.73 -0.19 18.34
N TYR A 11 10.63 -0.64 18.95
CA TYR A 11 10.67 -1.80 19.85
C TYR A 11 11.15 -3.09 19.18
N ILE A 12 10.78 -3.29 17.91
CA ILE A 12 11.21 -4.46 17.14
C ILE A 12 12.70 -4.36 16.80
N LEU A 13 13.13 -3.17 16.37
CA LEU A 13 14.54 -2.89 16.04
C LEU A 13 15.45 -3.04 17.27
N ASP A 14 15.01 -2.54 18.43
CA ASP A 14 15.74 -2.64 19.71
C ASP A 14 15.96 -4.10 20.14
N ARG A 15 15.09 -5.01 19.73
CA ARG A 15 15.23 -6.45 19.97
C ARG A 15 16.11 -7.17 18.94
N GLY A 16 16.79 -6.42 18.09
CA GLY A 16 17.77 -6.95 17.12
C GLY A 16 17.16 -7.41 15.79
N ASN A 17 15.87 -7.22 15.55
CA ASN A 17 15.28 -7.48 14.24
C ASN A 17 15.31 -6.21 13.38
N SER A 18 16.23 -6.14 12.44
CA SER A 18 16.35 -5.03 11.48
C SER A 18 15.43 -5.16 10.27
N GLN A 19 14.75 -6.31 10.09
CA GLN A 19 13.86 -6.55 8.96
C GLN A 19 12.44 -6.04 9.26
N VAL A 20 12.28 -4.73 9.29
CA VAL A 20 11.02 -4.04 9.62
C VAL A 20 10.64 -3.14 8.46
N MET A 21 9.37 -3.15 8.08
CA MET A 21 8.77 -2.21 7.14
C MET A 21 7.50 -1.61 7.74
N LEU A 22 7.15 -0.41 7.32
CA LEU A 22 5.90 0.25 7.70
C LEU A 22 4.85 0.05 6.60
N CYS A 23 3.60 -0.14 6.97
CA CYS A 23 2.51 -0.27 6.02
C CYS A 23 1.48 0.85 6.21
N GLU A 24 1.25 1.64 5.16
CA GLU A 24 0.11 2.55 5.08
C GLU A 24 -1.09 1.80 4.51
N ARG A 25 -2.10 1.58 5.33
CA ARG A 25 -3.29 0.79 5.04
C ARG A 25 -4.59 1.61 5.15
N GLY A 26 -4.47 2.89 5.43
CA GLY A 26 -5.59 3.81 5.63
C GLY A 26 -6.07 3.89 7.08
N ILE A 27 -6.89 4.90 7.32
CA ILE A 27 -7.52 5.16 8.61
C ILE A 27 -9.01 5.42 8.45
N ARG A 28 -9.79 5.09 9.48
CA ARG A 28 -11.21 5.43 9.49
C ARG A 28 -11.38 6.94 9.70
N THR A 29 -12.12 7.57 8.79
CA THR A 29 -12.52 8.97 8.87
C THR A 29 -14.01 9.10 8.57
N PHE A 30 -14.48 10.31 8.28
CA PHE A 30 -15.86 10.59 7.83
C PHE A 30 -16.07 10.36 6.31
N GLU A 31 -15.03 9.97 5.57
CA GLU A 31 -15.13 9.57 4.16
C GLU A 31 -15.97 8.31 4.01
N GLU A 32 -16.91 8.30 3.05
CA GLU A 32 -17.86 7.20 2.86
C GLU A 32 -17.69 6.47 1.51
N HIS A 33 -16.98 7.07 0.56
CA HIS A 33 -16.81 6.50 -0.78
C HIS A 33 -15.72 5.41 -0.87
N THR A 34 -14.87 5.28 0.16
CA THR A 34 -13.89 4.21 0.32
C THR A 34 -14.00 3.59 1.71
N ARG A 35 -13.44 2.40 1.90
CA ARG A 35 -13.43 1.72 3.21
C ARG A 35 -12.67 2.53 4.26
N PHE A 36 -11.53 3.10 3.87
CA PHE A 36 -10.68 3.96 4.68
C PHE A 36 -10.20 5.14 3.85
N THR A 37 -9.88 6.24 4.50
CA THR A 37 -9.06 7.28 3.89
C THR A 37 -7.61 6.77 3.81
N LEU A 38 -7.04 6.72 2.61
CA LEU A 38 -5.67 6.27 2.35
C LEU A 38 -4.78 7.49 2.10
N PRO A 39 -4.10 8.05 3.14
CA PRO A 39 -3.35 9.30 3.04
C PRO A 39 -1.96 9.05 2.45
N LEU A 40 -1.82 9.05 1.13
CA LEU A 40 -0.54 8.76 0.45
C LEU A 40 0.57 9.78 0.75
N ALA A 41 0.24 11.00 1.22
CA ALA A 41 1.22 11.94 1.75
C ALA A 41 2.03 11.39 2.94
N THR A 42 1.53 10.35 3.61
CA THR A 42 2.25 9.62 4.66
C THR A 42 3.58 9.05 4.15
N VAL A 43 3.64 8.60 2.90
CA VAL A 43 4.83 7.97 2.32
C VAL A 43 6.02 8.93 2.28
N PRO A 44 5.96 10.07 1.55
CA PRO A 44 7.09 11.01 1.52
C PRO A 44 7.37 11.63 2.88
N TYR A 45 6.36 11.79 3.75
CA TYR A 45 6.57 12.27 5.11
C TYR A 45 7.40 11.29 5.95
N LEU A 46 7.09 9.99 5.88
CA LEU A 46 7.84 8.97 6.61
C LEU A 46 9.28 8.84 6.11
N HIS A 47 9.53 8.94 4.81
CA HIS A 47 10.89 8.94 4.26
C HIS A 47 11.77 10.07 4.81
N GLN A 48 11.18 11.17 5.30
CA GLN A 48 11.92 12.24 5.99
C GLN A 48 12.20 11.91 7.46
N LYS A 49 11.57 10.89 8.04
CA LYS A 49 11.62 10.57 9.48
C LYS A 49 12.32 9.26 9.79
N THR A 50 12.35 8.34 8.86
CA THR A 50 12.90 7.01 9.07
C THR A 50 13.57 6.48 7.79
N HIS A 51 14.49 5.54 7.97
CA HIS A 51 15.10 4.77 6.88
C HIS A 51 14.33 3.49 6.54
N LEU A 52 13.27 3.18 7.30
CA LEU A 52 12.49 1.94 7.09
C LEU A 52 11.74 2.00 5.77
N PRO A 53 11.63 0.87 5.05
CA PRO A 53 10.79 0.77 3.87
C PRO A 53 9.31 1.03 4.21
N ILE A 54 8.61 1.68 3.29
CA ILE A 54 7.20 2.03 3.43
C ILE A 54 6.43 1.37 2.30
N VAL A 55 5.55 0.43 2.66
CA VAL A 55 4.64 -0.21 1.73
C VAL A 55 3.24 0.38 1.86
N VAL A 56 2.47 0.33 0.78
CA VAL A 56 1.08 0.80 0.75
C VAL A 56 0.17 -0.36 0.41
N ASP A 57 -0.96 -0.43 1.11
CA ASP A 57 -2.01 -1.41 0.88
C ASP A 57 -3.25 -0.72 0.27
N PRO A 58 -3.35 -0.62 -1.05
CA PRO A 58 -4.49 -0.02 -1.73
C PRO A 58 -5.74 -0.91 -1.69
N SER A 59 -5.59 -2.22 -1.52
CA SER A 59 -6.71 -3.16 -1.43
C SER A 59 -7.56 -2.86 -0.21
N HIS A 60 -6.98 -2.93 0.98
CA HIS A 60 -7.70 -2.62 2.21
C HIS A 60 -7.99 -1.13 2.37
N GLY A 61 -7.08 -0.26 1.91
CA GLY A 61 -7.26 1.19 1.97
C GLY A 61 -8.53 1.63 1.25
N THR A 62 -8.75 1.15 0.04
CA THR A 62 -9.94 1.52 -0.75
C THR A 62 -11.15 0.64 -0.45
N GLY A 63 -10.96 -0.66 -0.21
CA GLY A 63 -12.01 -1.65 -0.08
C GLY A 63 -12.77 -1.91 -1.39
N LYS A 64 -12.22 -1.50 -2.55
CA LYS A 64 -12.86 -1.61 -3.87
C LYS A 64 -11.83 -2.00 -4.93
N ALA A 65 -12.00 -3.17 -5.56
CA ALA A 65 -11.11 -3.68 -6.61
C ALA A 65 -10.90 -2.67 -7.76
N SER A 66 -11.95 -1.92 -8.14
CA SER A 66 -11.90 -0.90 -9.20
C SER A 66 -10.97 0.27 -8.91
N LEU A 67 -10.60 0.51 -7.65
CA LEU A 67 -9.72 1.60 -7.24
C LEU A 67 -8.28 1.13 -6.98
N VAL A 68 -8.06 -0.17 -6.79
CA VAL A 68 -6.76 -0.73 -6.40
C VAL A 68 -5.66 -0.34 -7.40
N GLY A 69 -5.88 -0.55 -8.70
CA GLY A 69 -4.87 -0.23 -9.72
C GLY A 69 -4.47 1.23 -9.75
N THR A 70 -5.44 2.14 -9.69
CA THR A 70 -5.16 3.59 -9.65
C THR A 70 -4.39 3.99 -8.40
N MET A 71 -4.80 3.47 -7.24
CA MET A 71 -4.14 3.80 -5.97
C MET A 71 -2.76 3.15 -5.86
N ALA A 72 -2.56 1.97 -6.46
CA ALA A 72 -1.24 1.35 -6.56
C ALA A 72 -0.26 2.23 -7.35
N ARG A 73 -0.64 2.69 -8.54
CA ARG A 73 0.18 3.62 -9.34
C ARG A 73 0.48 4.92 -8.59
N THR A 74 -0.54 5.46 -7.91
CA THR A 74 -0.39 6.70 -7.12
C THR A 74 0.56 6.48 -5.95
N ALA A 75 0.51 5.32 -5.28
CA ALA A 75 1.44 4.97 -4.21
C ALA A 75 2.89 4.88 -4.71
N VAL A 76 3.11 4.25 -5.87
CA VAL A 76 4.43 4.21 -6.52
C VAL A 76 4.93 5.62 -6.83
N ALA A 77 4.07 6.48 -7.41
CA ALA A 77 4.40 7.88 -7.70
C ALA A 77 4.71 8.67 -6.42
N ALA A 78 4.03 8.37 -5.30
CA ALA A 78 4.30 8.98 -4.00
C ALA A 78 5.62 8.50 -3.34
N GLY A 79 6.27 7.49 -3.93
CA GLY A 79 7.54 6.97 -3.47
C GLY A 79 7.45 5.72 -2.58
N ALA A 80 6.33 5.01 -2.56
CA ALA A 80 6.21 3.74 -1.81
C ALA A 80 7.30 2.74 -2.23
N ASP A 81 7.88 2.02 -1.27
CA ASP A 81 8.91 1.01 -1.50
C ASP A 81 8.32 -0.35 -1.89
N GLY A 82 7.02 -0.53 -1.69
CA GLY A 82 6.30 -1.73 -2.08
C GLY A 82 4.79 -1.55 -1.99
N LEU A 83 4.09 -2.57 -2.47
CA LEU A 83 2.63 -2.64 -2.46
C LEU A 83 2.19 -3.96 -1.82
N ILE A 84 1.09 -3.92 -1.08
CA ILE A 84 0.36 -5.12 -0.64
C ILE A 84 -0.97 -5.14 -1.38
N VAL A 85 -1.20 -6.19 -2.15
CA VAL A 85 -2.41 -6.31 -2.99
C VAL A 85 -3.04 -7.69 -2.80
N GLU A 86 -4.34 -7.71 -2.58
CA GLU A 86 -5.12 -8.95 -2.53
C GLU A 86 -5.45 -9.43 -3.94
N VAL A 87 -5.08 -10.67 -4.23
CA VAL A 87 -5.24 -11.28 -5.54
C VAL A 87 -5.90 -12.65 -5.42
N HIS A 88 -6.89 -12.94 -6.27
CA HIS A 88 -7.55 -14.24 -6.32
C HIS A 88 -7.98 -14.54 -7.77
N PRO A 89 -7.90 -15.81 -8.25
CA PRO A 89 -8.34 -16.14 -9.61
C PRO A 89 -9.84 -15.88 -9.85
N CYS A 90 -10.66 -16.02 -8.81
CA CYS A 90 -12.11 -15.78 -8.80
C CYS A 90 -12.46 -14.97 -7.56
N PRO A 91 -12.36 -13.63 -7.55
CA PRO A 91 -12.58 -12.79 -6.37
C PRO A 91 -13.94 -13.01 -5.67
N GLU A 92 -14.99 -13.32 -6.43
CA GLU A 92 -16.32 -13.65 -5.92
C GLU A 92 -16.37 -14.97 -5.12
N GLN A 93 -15.37 -15.81 -5.24
CA GLN A 93 -15.19 -17.06 -4.49
C GLN A 93 -14.14 -16.95 -3.38
N ALA A 94 -13.57 -15.76 -3.18
CA ALA A 94 -12.61 -15.55 -2.11
C ALA A 94 -13.27 -15.76 -0.74
N TRP A 95 -12.55 -16.38 0.17
CA TRP A 95 -13.05 -16.65 1.53
C TRP A 95 -13.27 -15.39 2.36
N SER A 96 -12.57 -14.31 2.01
CA SER A 96 -12.70 -12.99 2.62
C SER A 96 -12.41 -11.90 1.60
N ASP A 97 -12.89 -10.70 1.86
CA ASP A 97 -12.51 -9.44 1.19
C ASP A 97 -12.58 -9.44 -0.36
N GLY A 98 -13.48 -10.23 -0.95
CA GLY A 98 -13.66 -10.33 -2.39
C GLY A 98 -13.92 -9.00 -3.10
N TYR A 99 -14.53 -8.02 -2.41
CA TYR A 99 -14.85 -6.70 -2.97
C TYR A 99 -13.63 -5.87 -3.38
N GLN A 100 -12.49 -6.08 -2.73
CA GLN A 100 -11.24 -5.37 -2.96
C GLN A 100 -10.18 -6.21 -3.66
N THR A 101 -10.43 -7.52 -3.81
CA THR A 101 -9.52 -8.47 -4.42
C THR A 101 -9.54 -8.33 -5.94
N VAL A 102 -8.37 -8.30 -6.56
CA VAL A 102 -8.22 -8.23 -8.01
C VAL A 102 -7.92 -9.60 -8.61
N THR A 103 -8.24 -9.79 -9.90
CA THR A 103 -7.86 -11.01 -10.63
C THR A 103 -6.36 -11.03 -10.95
N PHE A 104 -5.83 -12.21 -11.30
CA PHE A 104 -4.43 -12.34 -11.74
C PHE A 104 -4.13 -11.51 -12.99
N GLU A 105 -5.07 -11.42 -13.92
CA GLU A 105 -4.95 -10.60 -15.12
C GLU A 105 -4.89 -9.11 -14.77
N ALA A 106 -5.81 -8.63 -13.95
CA ALA A 106 -5.84 -7.24 -13.49
C ALA A 106 -4.56 -6.89 -12.70
N PHE A 107 -4.06 -7.82 -11.89
CA PHE A 107 -2.79 -7.66 -11.18
C PHE A 107 -1.61 -7.52 -12.15
N GLY A 108 -1.52 -8.38 -13.17
CA GLY A 108 -0.46 -8.31 -14.18
C GLY A 108 -0.45 -6.96 -14.90
N ALA A 109 -1.61 -6.52 -15.39
CA ALA A 109 -1.76 -5.21 -16.05
C ALA A 109 -1.37 -4.05 -15.11
N MET A 110 -1.82 -4.09 -13.87
CA MET A 110 -1.47 -3.10 -12.84
C MET A 110 0.05 -3.05 -12.61
N MET A 111 0.73 -4.19 -12.54
CA MET A 111 2.17 -4.25 -12.34
C MET A 111 2.95 -3.62 -13.49
N ASP A 112 2.51 -3.84 -14.75
CA ASP A 112 3.13 -3.20 -15.92
C ASP A 112 2.96 -1.68 -15.90
N GLU A 113 1.80 -1.19 -15.44
CA GLU A 113 1.56 0.24 -15.25
C GLU A 113 2.40 0.82 -14.12
N CYS A 114 2.52 0.11 -13.00
CA CYS A 114 3.35 0.52 -11.86
C CYS A 114 4.83 0.64 -12.24
N ARG A 115 5.38 -0.29 -13.05
CA ARG A 115 6.76 -0.21 -13.56
C ARG A 115 6.99 1.07 -14.37
N ARG A 116 6.07 1.41 -15.28
CA ARG A 116 6.16 2.64 -16.07
C ARG A 116 6.12 3.90 -15.19
N VAL A 117 5.30 3.90 -14.14
CA VAL A 117 5.26 5.00 -13.17
C VAL A 117 6.57 5.08 -12.37
N ALA A 118 7.10 3.94 -11.92
CA ALA A 118 8.38 3.89 -11.21
C ALA A 118 9.51 4.48 -12.06
N GLU A 119 9.62 4.08 -13.33
CA GLU A 119 10.59 4.64 -14.29
C GLU A 119 10.42 6.15 -14.45
N ALA A 120 9.17 6.64 -14.59
CA ALA A 120 8.87 8.05 -14.75
C ALA A 120 9.31 8.92 -13.54
N VAL A 121 9.35 8.33 -12.34
CA VAL A 121 9.83 9.00 -11.12
C VAL A 121 11.28 8.63 -10.74
N GLY A 122 12.01 8.01 -11.67
CA GLY A 122 13.44 7.70 -11.51
C GLY A 122 13.71 6.50 -10.59
N ARG A 123 12.77 5.58 -10.45
CA ARG A 123 12.88 4.34 -9.65
C ARG A 123 12.77 3.11 -10.56
N SER A 124 13.22 1.96 -10.07
CA SER A 124 13.05 0.64 -10.72
C SER A 124 12.22 -0.30 -9.84
N MET A 125 11.50 -1.22 -10.47
CA MET A 125 10.75 -2.29 -9.82
C MET A 125 11.22 -3.66 -10.35
#